data_387063ea123d62c13f6215a5f89b888b
#
_entry.id   387063ea123d62c13f6215a5f89b888b
#
_cell.length_a   1.000
_cell.length_b   1.000
_cell.length_c   1.000
_cell.angle_alpha   90.00
_cell.angle_beta   90.00
_cell.angle_gamma   90.00
#
_symmetry.space_group_name_H-M   'P 1'
#
loop_
_entity.id
_entity.type
_entity.pdbx_description
1 polymer ?
#
loop_
_entity_poly.entity_id
_entity_poly.type
_entity_poly.pdbx_seq_one_letter_code
_entity_poly.pdbx_strand_id
1 'polypeptide(L)'
;MHLKSFLPLSAVLLLSGCSQMDIISEEPVFSDVTQNSAVTEMSEPPAPESDVLSAEASDMPTITEPPMSETEAYFSSEATITAQNLLSSEGGNVIVSEYVQTYPQQAAEEHYTYTARYSTLNYKNQCAVWFSYLDYNDLMSGKTAAEFEENICKSFDNVLSMGVNTVYLQVRAFGDSYYRSELYPPAEIFGGYDPLEIMVRCAHDRGLSVHAWINPMRLMTEDKMQALGNESVIGKWYSDGRKNMFEYDGRLYLDPSSSETRSLICGGISEILTNYKVDGIQIDDYFYPCTSPDIDSETYAASGSGLSLADWRRSNITDAVKQMYDTVHSANPEAVFGISPAGDPEHCCDEMYADVYKWCSEKGFCDYLPSIVLRP
;
A
#
# COMPACT_ATOMS: atom_id res chain seq x y z
N MET A 1 -10.79 10.63 39.67
CA MET A 1 -10.45 9.28 39.20
C MET A 1 -10.33 9.39 37.70
N HIS A 2 -9.13 9.73 37.18
CA HIS A 2 -8.91 9.96 35.73
C HIS A 2 -8.41 8.65 35.14
N LEU A 3 -9.24 8.03 34.28
CA LEU A 3 -8.82 6.95 33.43
C LEU A 3 -8.02 7.58 32.27
N LYS A 4 -6.74 7.30 32.20
CA LYS A 4 -5.92 7.56 31.01
C LYS A 4 -6.23 6.45 30.02
N SER A 5 -6.88 6.78 28.90
CA SER A 5 -7.01 5.89 27.76
C SER A 5 -5.62 5.71 27.13
N PHE A 6 -5.10 4.50 27.21
CA PHE A 6 -3.94 4.06 26.43
C PHE A 6 -4.43 3.75 25.02
N LEU A 7 -3.96 4.52 24.03
CA LEU A 7 -4.03 4.14 22.62
C LEU A 7 -3.10 2.94 22.40
N PRO A 8 -3.52 1.90 21.65
CA PRO A 8 -2.63 0.83 21.28
C PRO A 8 -1.50 1.37 20.39
N LEU A 9 -0.28 1.18 20.82
CA LEU A 9 0.91 1.49 20.05
C LEU A 9 1.04 0.42 18.97
N SER A 10 0.65 0.74 17.72
CA SER A 10 0.99 -0.09 16.57
C SER A 10 2.51 -0.16 16.45
N ALA A 11 3.04 -1.34 16.18
CA ALA A 11 4.47 -1.62 16.18
C ALA A 11 5.22 -0.73 15.18
N VAL A 12 6.07 0.16 15.66
CA VAL A 12 6.97 0.96 14.84
C VAL A 12 8.15 0.09 14.43
N LEU A 13 8.27 -0.22 13.14
CA LEU A 13 9.44 -0.85 12.57
C LEU A 13 10.32 0.21 11.90
N LEU A 14 11.48 0.51 12.49
CA LEU A 14 12.48 1.37 11.89
C LEU A 14 13.33 0.54 10.90
N LEU A 15 13.23 0.84 9.62
CA LEU A 15 14.06 0.21 8.60
C LEU A 15 14.99 1.26 7.99
N SER A 16 16.29 1.15 8.24
CA SER A 16 17.31 1.88 7.49
C SER A 16 17.65 1.10 6.23
N GLY A 17 17.55 1.78 5.06
CA GLY A 17 17.78 1.20 3.75
C GLY A 17 19.17 0.58 3.60
N CYS A 18 19.22 -0.63 3.06
CA CYS A 18 20.44 -1.34 2.70
C CYS A 18 21.05 -0.77 1.42
N SER A 19 22.22 -0.16 1.54
CA SER A 19 23.18 -0.05 0.44
C SER A 19 24.08 -1.27 0.49
N GLN A 20 24.18 -2.01 -0.64
CA GLN A 20 25.14 -3.10 -0.96
C GLN A 20 25.52 -4.05 0.20
N MET A 21 25.02 -5.27 0.14
CA MET A 21 25.51 -6.38 0.95
C MET A 21 26.77 -6.98 0.28
N ASP A 22 27.92 -6.86 0.96
CA ASP A 22 29.05 -7.77 0.76
C ASP A 22 28.79 -9.05 1.56
N ILE A 23 28.74 -10.17 0.87
CA ILE A 23 28.54 -11.51 1.48
C ILE A 23 29.84 -11.92 2.17
N ILE A 24 29.87 -11.90 3.49
CA ILE A 24 30.91 -12.58 4.28
C ILE A 24 30.27 -13.79 4.95
N SER A 25 30.74 -14.97 4.53
CA SER A 25 30.40 -16.25 5.12
C SER A 25 31.29 -16.51 6.33
N GLU A 26 30.76 -16.48 7.56
CA GLU A 26 31.37 -17.11 8.73
C GLU A 26 30.31 -17.83 9.55
N GLU A 27 30.55 -19.13 9.81
CA GLU A 27 29.72 -19.98 10.67
C GLU A 27 29.83 -19.58 12.15
N PRO A 28 28.76 -19.66 12.95
CA PRO A 28 28.83 -19.37 14.39
C PRO A 28 29.26 -20.59 15.19
N VAL A 29 30.34 -20.41 15.93
CA VAL A 29 30.78 -21.36 16.99
C VAL A 29 29.97 -21.08 18.26
N PHE A 30 29.19 -22.06 18.72
CA PHE A 30 28.56 -22.05 20.05
C PHE A 30 29.60 -22.33 21.13
N SER A 31 29.69 -21.46 22.15
CA SER A 31 30.29 -21.78 23.43
C SER A 31 29.39 -21.31 24.57
N ASP A 32 28.99 -22.24 25.42
CA ASP A 32 28.31 -22.07 26.69
C ASP A 32 29.11 -21.18 27.65
N VAL A 33 28.47 -20.20 28.26
CA VAL A 33 28.95 -19.60 29.53
C VAL A 33 27.79 -19.34 30.48
N THR A 34 27.89 -20.01 31.60
CA THR A 34 27.09 -19.97 32.81
C THR A 34 27.04 -18.59 33.52
N GLN A 35 25.93 -18.40 34.20
CA GLN A 35 25.57 -17.31 35.11
C GLN A 35 26.68 -16.88 36.08
N ASN A 36 26.78 -15.54 36.34
CA ASN A 36 27.00 -15.03 37.69
C ASN A 36 26.50 -13.58 37.81
N SER A 37 25.71 -13.39 38.86
CA SER A 37 25.12 -12.12 39.31
C SER A 37 26.14 -11.26 40.01
N ALA A 38 26.21 -9.96 39.69
CA ALA A 38 26.66 -8.92 40.64
C ALA A 38 26.03 -7.57 40.30
N VAL A 39 25.23 -7.10 41.21
CA VAL A 39 24.67 -5.74 41.25
C VAL A 39 25.77 -4.77 41.61
N THR A 40 25.98 -3.72 40.83
CA THR A 40 26.78 -2.56 41.25
C THR A 40 25.99 -1.29 40.86
N GLU A 41 25.58 -0.56 41.89
CA GLU A 41 25.07 0.82 41.82
C GLU A 41 26.13 1.73 41.22
N MET A 42 25.75 2.53 40.20
CA MET A 42 26.54 3.68 39.77
C MET A 42 25.69 4.93 39.76
N SER A 43 26.20 5.92 40.47
CA SER A 43 25.71 7.26 40.73
C SER A 43 25.59 8.12 39.45
N GLU A 44 24.58 9.01 39.45
CA GLU A 44 24.34 10.05 38.45
C GLU A 44 25.49 11.07 38.36
N PRO A 45 25.81 11.57 37.13
CA PRO A 45 26.63 12.76 36.98
C PRO A 45 25.79 14.06 37.02
N PRO A 46 26.36 15.19 37.43
CA PRO A 46 25.64 16.46 37.62
C PRO A 46 25.35 17.19 36.29
N ALA A 47 24.27 17.96 36.28
CA ALA A 47 23.81 18.80 35.17
C ALA A 47 24.80 19.96 34.89
N PRO A 48 24.96 20.38 33.62
CA PRO A 48 25.72 21.57 33.28
C PRO A 48 24.88 22.85 33.43
N GLU A 49 25.52 23.89 33.98
CA GLU A 49 25.01 25.24 34.16
C GLU A 49 24.68 25.94 32.82
N SER A 50 23.62 26.74 32.83
CA SER A 50 23.13 27.55 31.73
C SER A 50 23.92 28.87 31.63
N ASP A 51 24.64 29.06 30.51
CA ASP A 51 25.12 30.38 30.11
C ASP A 51 24.15 31.03 29.15
N VAL A 52 23.59 32.16 29.60
CA VAL A 52 22.73 33.05 28.83
C VAL A 52 23.62 33.95 27.97
N LEU A 53 23.62 33.79 26.67
CA LEU A 53 24.13 34.76 25.71
C LEU A 53 22.99 35.35 24.90
N SER A 54 22.70 36.62 25.17
CA SER A 54 21.85 37.49 24.39
C SER A 54 22.50 37.78 23.05
N ALA A 55 21.81 37.45 21.92
CA ALA A 55 22.18 37.89 20.60
C ALA A 55 21.05 38.75 20.02
N GLU A 56 21.44 39.89 19.51
CA GLU A 56 20.64 40.96 18.94
C GLU A 56 19.92 40.54 17.67
N ALA A 57 18.70 41.08 17.48
CA ALA A 57 17.90 40.93 16.26
C ALA A 57 18.56 41.70 15.12
N SER A 58 18.85 41.02 14.00
CA SER A 58 19.21 41.63 12.74
C SER A 58 18.12 41.34 11.70
N ASP A 59 17.73 42.40 11.01
CA ASP A 59 16.71 42.57 9.97
C ASP A 59 16.66 41.42 8.94
N MET A 60 15.48 40.81 8.82
CA MET A 60 15.11 40.04 7.63
C MET A 60 14.35 40.92 6.65
N PRO A 61 14.65 40.88 5.35
CA PRO A 61 13.92 41.64 4.34
C PRO A 61 12.51 41.05 4.14
N THR A 62 11.51 41.94 4.14
CA THR A 62 10.12 41.67 3.82
C THR A 62 10.01 41.30 2.34
N ILE A 63 9.63 40.06 2.04
CA ILE A 63 9.27 39.62 0.69
C ILE A 63 7.81 40.04 0.46
N THR A 64 7.61 41.02 -0.43
CA THR A 64 6.28 41.41 -0.95
C THR A 64 5.84 40.39 -1.99
N GLU A 65 4.68 39.78 -1.79
CA GLU A 65 4.02 38.90 -2.75
C GLU A 65 3.61 39.71 -4.01
N PRO A 66 3.78 39.13 -5.22
CA PRO A 66 3.20 39.75 -6.42
C PRO A 66 1.68 39.51 -6.46
N PRO A 67 0.90 40.41 -7.08
CA PRO A 67 -0.56 40.33 -7.13
C PRO A 67 -0.98 39.11 -7.98
N MET A 68 -1.92 38.33 -7.43
CA MET A 68 -2.61 37.25 -8.14
C MET A 68 -3.34 37.81 -9.37
N SER A 69 -2.98 37.32 -10.55
CA SER A 69 -3.78 37.52 -11.76
C SER A 69 -4.91 36.49 -11.76
N GLU A 70 -6.13 37.00 -11.85
CA GLU A 70 -7.32 36.20 -12.13
C GLU A 70 -7.14 35.48 -13.47
N THR A 71 -6.96 34.11 -13.41
CA THR A 71 -7.07 33.26 -14.60
C THR A 71 -8.43 32.59 -14.52
N GLU A 72 -9.29 32.95 -15.47
CA GLU A 72 -10.63 32.41 -15.66
C GLU A 72 -10.55 30.86 -15.76
N ALA A 73 -11.31 30.18 -14.90
CA ALA A 73 -11.52 28.74 -14.94
C ALA A 73 -12.34 28.40 -16.18
N TYR A 74 -11.72 27.82 -17.18
CA TYR A 74 -12.41 27.15 -18.28
C TYR A 74 -12.92 25.79 -17.78
N PHE A 75 -14.22 25.70 -17.51
CA PHE A 75 -14.92 24.44 -17.33
C PHE A 75 -15.09 23.77 -18.69
N SER A 76 -14.40 22.69 -18.94
CA SER A 76 -14.76 21.71 -19.95
C SER A 76 -15.34 20.48 -19.25
N SER A 77 -16.65 20.36 -19.29
CA SER A 77 -17.37 19.12 -19.06
C SER A 77 -16.98 18.13 -20.17
N GLU A 78 -16.53 16.94 -19.81
CA GLU A 78 -16.25 15.75 -20.63
C GLU A 78 -14.79 15.31 -20.59
N ALA A 79 -14.45 14.60 -19.54
CA ALA A 79 -13.52 13.49 -19.60
C ALA A 79 -14.01 12.42 -18.61
N THR A 80 -15.08 11.75 -18.96
CA THR A 80 -15.39 10.45 -18.34
C THR A 80 -14.35 9.49 -18.87
N ILE A 81 -13.27 9.28 -18.11
CA ILE A 81 -12.37 8.16 -18.36
C ILE A 81 -13.13 6.92 -17.92
N THR A 82 -13.80 6.28 -18.87
CA THR A 82 -14.44 4.99 -18.64
C THR A 82 -13.36 3.96 -18.38
N ALA A 83 -13.59 3.03 -17.47
CA ALA A 83 -12.72 1.88 -17.17
C ALA A 83 -12.29 1.11 -18.45
N GLN A 84 -13.02 1.26 -19.55
CA GLN A 84 -12.67 0.75 -20.88
C GLN A 84 -11.29 1.20 -21.39
N ASN A 85 -10.83 2.40 -21.03
CA ASN A 85 -9.56 2.92 -21.51
C ASN A 85 -8.35 2.39 -20.70
N LEU A 86 -8.58 1.93 -19.48
CA LEU A 86 -7.54 1.38 -18.60
C LEU A 86 -7.23 -0.09 -18.88
N LEU A 87 -8.18 -0.84 -19.45
CA LEU A 87 -8.08 -2.28 -19.70
C LEU A 87 -7.92 -2.66 -21.19
N SER A 88 -7.80 -1.70 -22.09
CA SER A 88 -7.71 -1.92 -23.55
C SER A 88 -6.29 -2.06 -24.08
N SER A 89 -5.40 -2.80 -23.42
CA SER A 89 -4.15 -3.25 -24.05
C SER A 89 -4.32 -4.66 -24.60
N GLU A 90 -4.44 -4.71 -25.90
CA GLU A 90 -4.34 -5.88 -26.79
C GLU A 90 -4.71 -7.28 -26.24
N GLY A 91 -5.93 -7.73 -26.53
CA GLY A 91 -6.22 -9.15 -26.72
C GLY A 91 -7.21 -9.82 -25.80
N GLY A 92 -7.89 -9.12 -24.92
CA GLY A 92 -8.96 -9.70 -24.12
C GLY A 92 -10.19 -8.78 -24.05
N ASN A 93 -11.32 -9.20 -24.61
CA ASN A 93 -12.61 -8.54 -24.37
C ASN A 93 -13.01 -8.76 -22.92
N VAL A 94 -12.45 -7.99 -21.99
CA VAL A 94 -13.00 -7.89 -20.63
C VAL A 94 -14.19 -6.94 -20.73
N ILE A 95 -15.39 -7.47 -20.56
CA ILE A 95 -16.62 -6.68 -20.51
C ILE A 95 -16.64 -5.93 -19.17
N VAL A 96 -15.85 -4.87 -19.06
CA VAL A 96 -15.94 -3.90 -17.93
C VAL A 96 -16.91 -2.76 -18.29
N SER A 97 -17.40 -2.73 -19.54
CA SER A 97 -18.18 -1.64 -20.12
C SER A 97 -19.57 -1.39 -19.54
N GLU A 98 -20.06 -2.25 -18.63
CA GLU A 98 -21.40 -2.12 -18.07
C GLU A 98 -21.42 -1.88 -16.56
N TYR A 99 -20.25 -1.76 -15.91
CA TYR A 99 -20.20 -1.55 -14.48
C TYR A 99 -19.93 -0.07 -14.14
N VAL A 100 -20.96 0.62 -13.64
CA VAL A 100 -20.85 1.93 -12.99
C VAL A 100 -21.22 1.74 -11.53
N GLN A 101 -20.24 1.83 -10.65
CA GLN A 101 -20.51 1.82 -9.21
C GLN A 101 -21.15 3.15 -8.81
N THR A 102 -22.40 3.09 -8.33
CA THR A 102 -23.09 4.26 -7.80
C THR A 102 -22.72 4.44 -6.32
N TYR A 103 -21.89 5.44 -6.06
CA TYR A 103 -21.71 5.91 -4.68
C TYR A 103 -22.96 6.64 -4.20
N PRO A 104 -23.30 6.59 -2.89
CA PRO A 104 -24.37 7.42 -2.34
C PRO A 104 -24.05 8.88 -2.71
N GLN A 105 -24.95 9.53 -3.44
CA GLN A 105 -24.80 10.92 -3.82
C GLN A 105 -24.85 11.82 -2.58
N GLN A 106 -23.70 12.09 -2.00
CA GLN A 106 -23.50 13.34 -1.28
C GLN A 106 -22.95 14.33 -2.29
N ALA A 107 -23.40 15.60 -2.17
CA ALA A 107 -23.15 16.69 -3.10
C ALA A 107 -21.77 16.63 -3.75
N ALA A 108 -21.75 16.77 -5.08
CA ALA A 108 -20.54 16.75 -5.89
C ALA A 108 -19.51 17.74 -5.31
N GLU A 109 -18.61 17.22 -4.48
CA GLU A 109 -17.35 17.89 -4.18
C GLU A 109 -16.48 17.74 -5.42
N GLU A 110 -15.90 18.85 -5.84
CA GLU A 110 -15.13 18.99 -7.07
C GLU A 110 -14.07 17.88 -7.17
N HIS A 111 -14.21 17.02 -8.18
CA HIS A 111 -13.17 16.07 -8.54
C HIS A 111 -11.98 16.83 -9.12
N TYR A 112 -10.89 16.91 -8.38
CA TYR A 112 -9.63 17.40 -8.93
C TYR A 112 -9.03 16.30 -9.83
N THR A 113 -9.30 16.37 -11.12
CA THR A 113 -8.55 15.59 -12.11
C THR A 113 -7.18 16.23 -12.28
N TYR A 114 -6.15 15.61 -11.74
CA TYR A 114 -4.78 16.07 -11.92
C TYR A 114 -4.29 15.70 -13.33
N THR A 115 -4.39 16.63 -14.26
CA THR A 115 -3.85 16.47 -15.62
C THR A 115 -2.35 16.76 -15.74
N ALA A 116 -1.72 17.29 -14.69
CA ALA A 116 -0.28 17.53 -14.65
C ALA A 116 0.40 16.40 -13.88
N ARG A 117 1.50 15.88 -14.42
CA ARG A 117 2.35 14.91 -13.69
C ARG A 117 2.76 15.52 -12.36
N TYR A 118 2.41 14.87 -11.29
CA TYR A 118 2.84 15.18 -9.94
C TYR A 118 4.32 14.79 -9.79
N SER A 119 5.15 15.71 -9.27
CA SER A 119 6.53 15.37 -8.89
C SER A 119 6.52 14.69 -7.53
N THR A 120 6.95 13.43 -7.49
CA THR A 120 6.84 12.60 -6.30
C THR A 120 7.78 13.01 -5.18
N LEU A 121 7.36 12.80 -3.94
CA LEU A 121 8.14 13.03 -2.74
C LEU A 121 8.81 11.73 -2.27
N ASN A 122 9.81 11.24 -3.01
CA ASN A 122 10.51 10.01 -2.67
C ASN A 122 11.85 10.27 -1.97
N TYR A 123 12.05 9.64 -0.81
CA TYR A 123 13.27 9.77 -0.01
C TYR A 123 14.23 8.62 -0.30
N LYS A 124 15.51 8.95 -0.54
CA LYS A 124 16.56 7.94 -0.71
C LYS A 124 16.71 7.04 0.53
N ASN A 125 16.58 7.62 1.72
CA ASN A 125 16.62 6.90 2.99
C ASN A 125 15.20 6.96 3.57
N GLN A 126 14.43 5.91 3.33
CA GLN A 126 13.08 5.79 3.86
C GLN A 126 13.10 5.36 5.32
N CYS A 127 12.41 6.13 6.16
CA CYS A 127 12.00 5.73 7.50
C CYS A 127 10.48 5.72 7.47
N ALA A 128 9.88 4.53 7.43
CA ALA A 128 8.46 4.38 7.11
C ALA A 128 7.66 3.73 8.23
N VAL A 129 6.35 3.97 8.22
CA VAL A 129 5.36 3.31 9.09
C VAL A 129 4.16 2.89 8.26
N TRP A 130 3.55 1.75 8.62
CA TRP A 130 2.34 1.24 8.02
C TRP A 130 1.11 1.72 8.79
N PHE A 131 0.11 2.24 8.06
CA PHE A 131 -1.25 2.46 8.53
C PHE A 131 -2.16 1.43 7.88
N SER A 132 -2.64 0.49 8.66
CA SER A 132 -3.47 -0.63 8.18
C SER A 132 -4.96 -0.33 8.33
N TYR A 133 -5.78 -1.18 7.73
CA TYR A 133 -7.23 -1.14 7.91
C TYR A 133 -7.65 -1.26 9.40
N LEU A 134 -6.81 -1.83 10.27
CA LEU A 134 -7.08 -1.93 11.71
C LEU A 134 -7.01 -0.55 12.38
N ASP A 135 -6.07 0.30 11.95
CA ASP A 135 -5.92 1.66 12.46
C ASP A 135 -7.11 2.54 12.03
N TYR A 136 -7.69 2.26 10.86
CA TYR A 136 -8.82 3.02 10.33
C TYR A 136 -10.12 2.83 11.13
N ASN A 137 -10.26 1.73 11.88
CA ASN A 137 -11.42 1.55 12.75
C ASN A 137 -11.56 2.69 13.76
N ASP A 138 -10.47 3.11 14.37
CA ASP A 138 -10.46 4.19 15.34
C ASP A 138 -10.45 5.59 14.68
N LEU A 139 -9.76 5.71 13.54
CA LEU A 139 -9.56 6.98 12.87
C LEU A 139 -10.78 7.43 12.04
N MET A 140 -11.48 6.46 11.40
CA MET A 140 -12.46 6.72 10.34
C MET A 140 -13.88 6.28 10.71
N SER A 141 -14.08 5.15 11.43
CA SER A 141 -15.40 4.57 11.64
C SER A 141 -16.35 5.53 12.35
N GLY A 142 -17.49 5.85 11.70
CA GLY A 142 -18.48 6.77 12.23
C GLY A 142 -18.04 8.23 12.32
N LYS A 143 -16.93 8.62 11.69
CA LYS A 143 -16.40 9.98 11.67
C LYS A 143 -16.84 10.74 10.43
N THR A 144 -17.03 12.05 10.59
CA THR A 144 -17.15 12.98 9.47
C THR A 144 -15.79 13.18 8.80
N ALA A 145 -15.75 13.74 7.59
CA ALA A 145 -14.51 14.06 6.88
C ALA A 145 -13.58 14.94 7.73
N ALA A 146 -14.12 15.95 8.41
CA ALA A 146 -13.34 16.86 9.26
C ALA A 146 -12.76 16.17 10.50
N GLU A 147 -13.52 15.29 11.17
CA GLU A 147 -13.02 14.50 12.29
C GLU A 147 -11.96 13.48 11.85
N PHE A 148 -12.15 12.86 10.69
CA PHE A 148 -11.14 11.98 10.12
C PHE A 148 -9.87 12.74 9.78
N GLU A 149 -9.98 13.89 9.13
CA GLU A 149 -8.84 14.75 8.80
C GLU A 149 -8.07 15.17 10.08
N GLU A 150 -8.76 15.59 11.12
CA GLU A 150 -8.13 15.93 12.40
C GLU A 150 -7.37 14.74 13.00
N ASN A 151 -7.99 13.55 12.98
CA ASN A 151 -7.39 12.33 13.54
C ASN A 151 -6.15 11.89 12.76
N ILE A 152 -6.24 11.84 11.44
CA ILE A 152 -5.12 11.41 10.60
C ILE A 152 -3.96 12.42 10.62
N CYS A 153 -4.27 13.72 10.64
CA CYS A 153 -3.27 14.78 10.80
C CYS A 153 -2.50 14.63 12.11
N LYS A 154 -3.18 14.39 13.24
CA LYS A 154 -2.53 14.12 14.53
C LYS A 154 -1.65 12.87 14.50
N SER A 155 -2.10 11.80 13.82
CA SER A 155 -1.32 10.59 13.67
C SER A 155 -0.05 10.84 12.85
N PHE A 156 -0.14 11.62 11.79
CA PHE A 156 1.03 12.00 10.98
C PHE A 156 1.99 12.93 11.73
N ASP A 157 1.50 13.87 12.54
CA ASP A 157 2.35 14.69 13.43
C ASP A 157 3.12 13.80 14.43
N ASN A 158 2.49 12.78 14.98
CA ASN A 158 3.13 11.85 15.90
C ASN A 158 4.26 11.05 15.21
N VAL A 159 3.99 10.46 14.04
CA VAL A 159 5.02 9.66 13.33
C VAL A 159 6.16 10.55 12.81
N LEU A 160 5.85 11.77 12.38
CA LEU A 160 6.86 12.75 11.97
C LEU A 160 7.80 13.09 13.15
N SER A 161 7.26 13.26 14.38
CA SER A 161 8.05 13.51 15.59
C SER A 161 9.03 12.38 15.93
N MET A 162 8.79 11.16 15.42
CA MET A 162 9.66 9.99 15.55
C MET A 162 10.71 9.88 14.42
N GLY A 163 10.77 10.85 13.52
CA GLY A 163 11.70 10.86 12.39
C GLY A 163 11.23 10.05 11.18
N VAL A 164 9.95 9.67 11.13
CA VAL A 164 9.35 9.03 9.97
C VAL A 164 9.20 10.06 8.84
N ASN A 165 9.52 9.64 7.61
CA ASN A 165 9.41 10.47 6.41
C ASN A 165 8.51 9.86 5.32
N THR A 166 8.03 8.64 5.51
CA THR A 166 7.22 7.90 4.55
C THR A 166 6.12 7.15 5.27
N VAL A 167 4.90 7.16 4.71
CA VAL A 167 3.76 6.39 5.23
C VAL A 167 3.25 5.41 4.17
N TYR A 168 3.07 4.16 4.57
CA TYR A 168 2.41 3.14 3.76
C TYR A 168 0.96 3.05 4.21
N LEU A 169 0.03 3.55 3.37
CA LEU A 169 -1.39 3.62 3.67
C LEU A 169 -2.11 2.45 3.00
N GLN A 170 -2.70 1.55 3.79
CA GLN A 170 -3.44 0.42 3.23
C GLN A 170 -4.75 0.89 2.61
N VAL A 171 -4.78 0.97 1.29
CA VAL A 171 -5.92 1.47 0.54
C VAL A 171 -6.76 0.37 -0.10
N ARG A 172 -6.26 -0.89 -0.06
CA ARG A 172 -6.98 -2.07 -0.54
C ARG A 172 -6.54 -3.30 0.25
N ALA A 173 -7.34 -3.74 1.23
CA ALA A 173 -7.00 -4.82 2.15
C ALA A 173 -7.60 -6.17 1.74
N PHE A 174 -8.83 -6.18 1.20
CA PHE A 174 -9.61 -7.39 0.94
C PHE A 174 -10.37 -7.35 -0.39
N GLY A 175 -9.80 -6.72 -1.42
CA GLY A 175 -10.50 -6.46 -2.67
C GLY A 175 -11.58 -5.38 -2.52
N ASP A 176 -11.46 -4.58 -1.50
CA ASP A 176 -12.22 -3.36 -1.21
C ASP A 176 -11.36 -2.11 -1.49
N SER A 177 -11.93 -0.92 -1.37
CA SER A 177 -11.19 0.32 -1.57
C SER A 177 -11.45 1.33 -0.47
N TYR A 178 -10.38 1.98 0.05
CA TYR A 178 -10.41 3.15 0.92
C TYR A 178 -10.18 4.43 0.11
N TYR A 179 -10.64 4.42 -1.14
CA TYR A 179 -10.61 5.53 -2.09
C TYR A 179 -11.78 5.38 -3.07
N ARG A 180 -12.09 6.41 -3.82
CA ARG A 180 -13.12 6.30 -4.87
C ARG A 180 -12.59 5.47 -6.03
N SER A 181 -13.13 4.27 -6.21
CA SER A 181 -12.74 3.30 -7.24
C SER A 181 -13.92 2.94 -8.13
N GLU A 182 -13.67 2.85 -9.43
CA GLU A 182 -14.62 2.30 -10.40
C GLU A 182 -14.49 0.77 -10.52
N LEU A 183 -13.40 0.18 -10.01
CA LEU A 183 -13.06 -1.23 -10.16
C LEU A 183 -13.35 -2.06 -8.90
N TYR A 184 -13.18 -1.45 -7.72
CA TYR A 184 -13.30 -2.14 -6.44
C TYR A 184 -14.43 -1.56 -5.59
N PRO A 185 -15.18 -2.39 -4.86
CA PRO A 185 -16.21 -1.91 -3.97
C PRO A 185 -15.61 -1.08 -2.83
N PRO A 186 -16.35 -0.07 -2.31
CA PRO A 186 -15.88 0.68 -1.15
C PRO A 186 -15.77 -0.22 0.08
N ALA A 187 -14.77 0.07 0.93
CA ALA A 187 -14.63 -0.59 2.22
C ALA A 187 -15.87 -0.33 3.10
N GLU A 188 -16.21 -1.28 3.97
CA GLU A 188 -17.41 -1.23 4.82
C GLU A 188 -17.51 0.06 5.67
N ILE A 189 -16.34 0.58 6.12
CA ILE A 189 -16.28 1.80 6.93
C ILE A 189 -16.14 3.09 6.10
N PHE A 190 -16.32 3.00 4.78
CA PHE A 190 -16.23 4.16 3.88
C PHE A 190 -17.33 5.18 4.18
N GLY A 191 -16.94 6.35 4.72
CA GLY A 191 -17.87 7.33 5.31
C GLY A 191 -18.52 8.31 4.34
N GLY A 192 -18.49 8.03 3.02
CA GLY A 192 -19.05 8.92 1.98
C GLY A 192 -18.13 10.07 1.54
N TYR A 193 -16.99 10.28 2.19
CA TYR A 193 -15.89 11.14 1.76
C TYR A 193 -14.75 10.29 1.18
N ASP A 194 -13.76 10.92 0.53
CA ASP A 194 -12.60 10.20 0.00
C ASP A 194 -11.46 10.16 1.03
N PRO A 195 -11.21 9.01 1.69
CA PRO A 195 -10.17 8.93 2.71
C PRO A 195 -8.76 9.11 2.14
N LEU A 196 -8.48 8.57 0.95
CA LEU A 196 -7.15 8.65 0.37
C LEU A 196 -6.78 10.08 -0.02
N GLU A 197 -7.72 10.85 -0.55
CA GLU A 197 -7.51 12.27 -0.86
C GLU A 197 -7.12 13.06 0.40
N ILE A 198 -7.85 12.85 1.50
CA ILE A 198 -7.57 13.51 2.79
C ILE A 198 -6.19 13.07 3.31
N MET A 199 -5.89 11.77 3.31
CA MET A 199 -4.62 11.24 3.80
C MET A 199 -3.43 11.76 2.99
N VAL A 200 -3.51 11.77 1.66
CA VAL A 200 -2.43 12.27 0.78
C VAL A 200 -2.16 13.75 1.07
N ARG A 201 -3.20 14.56 1.13
CA ARG A 201 -3.07 16.01 1.42
C ARG A 201 -2.44 16.23 2.80
N CYS A 202 -2.98 15.60 3.85
CA CYS A 202 -2.45 15.73 5.21
C CYS A 202 -0.99 15.29 5.34
N ALA A 203 -0.58 14.25 4.61
CA ALA A 203 0.79 13.74 4.60
C ALA A 203 1.73 14.70 3.87
N HIS A 204 1.37 15.16 2.67
CA HIS A 204 2.19 16.06 1.87
C HIS A 204 2.36 17.44 2.52
N ASP A 205 1.34 17.97 3.19
CA ASP A 205 1.44 19.21 3.98
C ASP A 205 2.51 19.12 5.09
N ARG A 206 2.91 17.90 5.46
CA ARG A 206 3.93 17.60 6.47
C ARG A 206 5.25 17.11 5.88
N GLY A 207 5.36 17.03 4.57
CA GLY A 207 6.53 16.48 3.88
C GLY A 207 6.68 14.97 4.05
N LEU A 208 5.61 14.24 4.33
CA LEU A 208 5.60 12.78 4.33
C LEU A 208 5.34 12.24 2.93
N SER A 209 6.19 11.31 2.47
CA SER A 209 5.94 10.52 1.26
C SER A 209 4.80 9.54 1.51
N VAL A 210 3.93 9.34 0.51
CA VAL A 210 2.76 8.44 0.58
C VAL A 210 2.88 7.32 -0.42
N HIS A 211 2.96 6.09 0.08
CA HIS A 211 2.83 4.92 -0.78
C HIS A 211 1.49 4.23 -0.50
N ALA A 212 0.69 4.07 -1.53
CA ALA A 212 -0.57 3.35 -1.44
C ALA A 212 -0.30 1.84 -1.31
N TRP A 213 -0.61 1.28 -0.14
CA TRP A 213 -0.43 -0.14 0.13
C TRP A 213 -1.68 -0.91 -0.29
N ILE A 214 -1.48 -1.90 -1.13
CA ILE A 214 -2.52 -2.81 -1.61
C ILE A 214 -2.15 -4.27 -1.33
N ASN A 215 -3.16 -5.08 -1.00
CA ASN A 215 -3.07 -6.54 -1.03
C ASN A 215 -3.55 -7.01 -2.40
N PRO A 216 -2.67 -7.44 -3.32
CA PRO A 216 -3.07 -7.66 -4.70
C PRO A 216 -4.00 -8.86 -4.89
N MET A 217 -3.79 -9.96 -4.15
CA MET A 217 -4.52 -11.21 -4.36
C MET A 217 -5.62 -11.48 -3.33
N ARG A 218 -5.48 -10.93 -2.12
CA ARG A 218 -6.36 -11.22 -1.00
C ARG A 218 -7.73 -10.56 -1.18
N LEU A 219 -8.79 -11.35 -1.05
CA LEU A 219 -10.17 -10.88 -1.09
C LEU A 219 -10.84 -11.02 0.30
N MET A 220 -12.07 -10.58 0.38
CA MET A 220 -12.91 -10.73 1.56
C MET A 220 -13.30 -12.19 1.82
N THR A 221 -13.93 -12.45 2.97
CA THR A 221 -14.51 -13.76 3.29
C THR A 221 -15.68 -14.07 2.36
N GLU A 222 -16.03 -15.35 2.22
CA GLU A 222 -17.10 -15.79 1.36
C GLU A 222 -18.45 -15.15 1.70
N ASP A 223 -18.78 -15.04 2.99
CA ASP A 223 -20.02 -14.38 3.45
C ASP A 223 -20.11 -12.92 2.99
N LYS A 224 -19.00 -12.18 3.09
CA LYS A 224 -18.93 -10.78 2.64
C LYS A 224 -19.03 -10.68 1.12
N MET A 225 -18.39 -11.59 0.40
CA MET A 225 -18.46 -11.63 -1.06
C MET A 225 -19.88 -11.94 -1.54
N GLN A 226 -20.56 -12.87 -0.89
CA GLN A 226 -21.96 -13.18 -1.18
C GLN A 226 -22.88 -11.97 -0.92
N ALA A 227 -22.63 -11.23 0.17
CA ALA A 227 -23.40 -10.04 0.51
C ALA A 227 -23.17 -8.88 -0.47
N LEU A 228 -21.98 -8.82 -1.10
CA LEU A 228 -21.63 -7.81 -2.10
C LEU A 228 -22.50 -7.90 -3.37
N GLY A 229 -22.98 -9.10 -3.74
CA GLY A 229 -23.76 -9.31 -4.95
C GLY A 229 -22.98 -9.05 -6.23
N ASN A 230 -23.68 -8.62 -7.28
CA ASN A 230 -23.11 -8.42 -8.63
C ASN A 230 -22.76 -6.97 -8.93
N GLU A 231 -22.58 -6.12 -7.92
CA GLU A 231 -22.33 -4.68 -8.10
C GLU A 231 -20.88 -4.34 -8.37
N SER A 232 -19.97 -5.33 -8.29
CA SER A 232 -18.54 -5.15 -8.58
C SER A 232 -18.02 -6.22 -9.53
N VAL A 233 -16.84 -6.01 -10.10
CA VAL A 233 -16.16 -7.01 -10.95
C VAL A 233 -15.96 -8.31 -10.20
N ILE A 234 -15.43 -8.24 -8.96
CA ILE A 234 -15.19 -9.43 -8.13
C ILE A 234 -16.48 -10.12 -7.70
N GLY A 235 -17.54 -9.36 -7.41
CA GLY A 235 -18.87 -9.93 -7.11
C GLY A 235 -19.48 -10.66 -8.30
N LYS A 236 -19.34 -10.13 -9.52
CA LYS A 236 -19.73 -10.83 -10.75
C LYS A 236 -18.95 -12.12 -10.92
N TRP A 237 -17.63 -12.09 -10.79
CA TRP A 237 -16.78 -13.30 -10.90
C TRP A 237 -17.16 -14.37 -9.87
N TYR A 238 -17.49 -13.95 -8.65
CA TYR A 238 -17.99 -14.88 -7.63
C TYR A 238 -19.31 -15.54 -8.05
N SER A 239 -20.27 -14.75 -8.53
CA SER A 239 -21.56 -15.24 -8.98
C SER A 239 -21.48 -16.12 -10.25
N ASP A 240 -20.49 -15.88 -11.10
CA ASP A 240 -20.19 -16.67 -12.31
C ASP A 240 -19.40 -17.96 -11.99
N GLY A 241 -19.57 -18.52 -10.80
CA GLY A 241 -18.95 -19.75 -10.37
C GLY A 241 -17.52 -19.59 -9.88
N ARG A 242 -17.21 -18.47 -9.23
CA ARG A 242 -15.88 -18.10 -8.70
C ARG A 242 -14.82 -17.97 -9.78
N LYS A 243 -15.20 -17.44 -10.92
CA LYS A 243 -14.26 -17.15 -12.01
C LYS A 243 -13.08 -16.32 -11.49
N ASN A 244 -11.86 -16.67 -11.89
CA ASN A 244 -10.62 -15.95 -11.54
C ASN A 244 -10.30 -15.89 -10.04
N MET A 245 -10.86 -16.78 -9.24
CA MET A 245 -10.60 -16.83 -7.79
C MET A 245 -10.68 -18.25 -7.25
N PHE A 246 -10.04 -18.47 -6.13
CA PHE A 246 -10.13 -19.71 -5.35
C PHE A 246 -10.40 -19.37 -3.88
N GLU A 247 -10.85 -20.38 -3.13
CA GLU A 247 -11.13 -20.25 -1.70
C GLU A 247 -10.09 -21.04 -0.89
N TYR A 248 -9.67 -20.44 0.21
CA TYR A 248 -8.86 -21.13 1.21
C TYR A 248 -9.19 -20.60 2.61
N ASP A 249 -9.50 -21.50 3.53
CA ASP A 249 -9.80 -21.20 4.94
C ASP A 249 -10.89 -20.11 5.12
N GLY A 250 -11.98 -20.25 4.38
CA GLY A 250 -13.14 -19.33 4.44
C GLY A 250 -12.91 -17.95 3.81
N ARG A 251 -11.80 -17.76 3.11
CA ARG A 251 -11.44 -16.51 2.43
C ARG A 251 -11.20 -16.75 0.95
N LEU A 252 -11.58 -15.77 0.14
CA LEU A 252 -11.34 -15.79 -1.29
C LEU A 252 -10.00 -15.11 -1.63
N TYR A 253 -9.40 -15.56 -2.71
CA TYR A 253 -8.17 -15.02 -3.28
C TYR A 253 -8.32 -14.94 -4.80
N LEU A 254 -7.77 -13.91 -5.40
CA LEU A 254 -7.66 -13.82 -6.85
C LEU A 254 -6.63 -14.83 -7.38
N ASP A 255 -6.98 -15.49 -8.48
CA ASP A 255 -6.06 -16.42 -9.17
C ASP A 255 -5.02 -15.64 -9.99
N PRO A 256 -3.73 -15.64 -9.59
CA PRO A 256 -2.69 -14.88 -10.30
C PRO A 256 -2.38 -15.43 -11.69
N SER A 257 -2.79 -16.66 -12.00
CA SER A 257 -2.62 -17.26 -13.33
C SER A 257 -3.53 -16.62 -14.37
N SER A 258 -4.65 -16.04 -13.94
CA SER A 258 -5.60 -15.36 -14.82
C SER A 258 -5.08 -14.00 -15.31
N SER A 259 -5.08 -13.79 -16.61
CA SER A 259 -4.78 -12.49 -17.20
C SER A 259 -5.82 -11.42 -16.84
N GLU A 260 -7.08 -11.80 -16.64
CA GLU A 260 -8.14 -10.89 -16.18
C GLU A 260 -7.88 -10.41 -14.75
N THR A 261 -7.41 -11.30 -13.86
CA THR A 261 -6.97 -10.94 -12.52
C THR A 261 -5.84 -9.92 -12.55
N ARG A 262 -4.78 -10.19 -13.31
CA ARG A 262 -3.65 -9.28 -13.42
C ARG A 262 -4.07 -7.92 -14.01
N SER A 263 -4.97 -7.93 -15.01
CA SER A 263 -5.53 -6.70 -15.56
C SER A 263 -6.34 -5.90 -14.55
N LEU A 264 -7.15 -6.55 -13.72
CA LEU A 264 -7.90 -5.89 -12.65
C LEU A 264 -6.96 -5.24 -11.62
N ILE A 265 -5.92 -5.94 -11.20
CA ILE A 265 -4.94 -5.42 -10.24
C ILE A 265 -4.19 -4.21 -10.82
N CYS A 266 -3.69 -4.33 -12.05
CA CYS A 266 -2.99 -3.24 -12.76
C CYS A 266 -3.93 -2.05 -13.02
N GLY A 267 -5.19 -2.31 -13.38
CA GLY A 267 -6.20 -1.26 -13.52
C GLY A 267 -6.39 -0.45 -12.24
N GLY A 268 -6.51 -1.11 -11.09
CA GLY A 268 -6.62 -0.43 -9.80
C GLY A 268 -5.36 0.35 -9.40
N ILE A 269 -4.17 -0.13 -9.77
CA ILE A 269 -2.92 0.63 -9.60
C ILE A 269 -2.92 1.90 -10.46
N SER A 270 -3.30 1.76 -11.74
CA SER A 270 -3.42 2.90 -12.65
C SER A 270 -4.44 3.93 -12.16
N GLU A 271 -5.59 3.46 -11.64
CA GLU A 271 -6.63 4.30 -11.07
C GLU A 271 -6.10 5.15 -9.89
N ILE A 272 -5.37 4.52 -8.96
CA ILE A 272 -4.76 5.22 -7.82
C ILE A 272 -3.76 6.28 -8.31
N LEU A 273 -2.82 5.91 -9.19
CA LEU A 273 -1.77 6.81 -9.67
C LEU A 273 -2.29 7.94 -10.57
N THR A 274 -3.45 7.74 -11.20
CA THR A 274 -4.08 8.76 -12.05
C THR A 274 -4.88 9.77 -11.23
N ASN A 275 -5.59 9.28 -10.20
CA ASN A 275 -6.55 10.08 -9.46
C ASN A 275 -5.96 10.71 -8.18
N TYR A 276 -4.85 10.16 -7.67
CA TYR A 276 -4.23 10.60 -6.41
C TYR A 276 -2.75 10.91 -6.59
N LYS A 277 -2.26 11.89 -5.82
CA LYS A 277 -0.83 12.26 -5.79
C LYS A 277 -0.05 11.35 -4.85
N VAL A 278 -0.16 10.04 -5.02
CA VAL A 278 0.68 9.10 -4.25
C VAL A 278 2.09 9.04 -4.85
N ASP A 279 3.08 8.85 -3.99
CA ASP A 279 4.50 8.84 -4.35
C ASP A 279 4.98 7.45 -4.77
N GLY A 280 4.19 6.43 -4.44
CA GLY A 280 4.46 5.05 -4.81
C GLY A 280 3.29 4.11 -4.53
N ILE A 281 3.48 2.87 -4.97
CA ILE A 281 2.62 1.73 -4.65
C ILE A 281 3.45 0.74 -3.85
N GLN A 282 2.84 0.15 -2.82
CA GLN A 282 3.46 -0.89 -2.00
C GLN A 282 2.54 -2.10 -1.96
N ILE A 283 3.11 -3.30 -2.12
CA ILE A 283 2.42 -4.57 -1.89
C ILE A 283 3.09 -5.32 -0.73
N ASP A 284 2.34 -6.19 -0.09
CA ASP A 284 2.81 -7.04 1.00
C ASP A 284 3.06 -8.50 0.56
N ASP A 285 3.05 -9.43 1.51
CA ASP A 285 3.39 -10.83 1.35
C ASP A 285 2.17 -11.74 1.07
N TYR A 286 0.97 -11.19 0.89
CA TYR A 286 -0.23 -12.00 0.63
C TYR A 286 -0.32 -12.44 -0.84
N PHE A 287 0.53 -13.43 -1.22
CA PHE A 287 0.51 -14.08 -2.53
C PHE A 287 -0.35 -15.34 -2.48
N TYR A 288 0.22 -16.54 -2.64
CA TYR A 288 -0.53 -17.78 -2.42
C TYR A 288 -0.73 -18.03 -0.93
N PRO A 289 -1.94 -18.43 -0.49
CA PRO A 289 -2.24 -18.65 0.94
C PRO A 289 -1.78 -20.00 1.46
N CYS A 290 -1.48 -20.95 0.59
CA CYS A 290 -1.04 -22.31 0.98
C CYS A 290 -0.38 -23.07 -0.16
N THR A 291 0.20 -24.20 0.18
CA THR A 291 0.85 -25.12 -0.78
C THR A 291 -0.06 -26.23 -1.33
N SER A 292 -1.32 -26.34 -0.82
CA SER A 292 -2.26 -27.37 -1.32
C SER A 292 -2.44 -27.27 -2.85
N PRO A 293 -2.36 -28.40 -3.58
CA PRO A 293 -2.64 -28.40 -5.01
C PRO A 293 -4.13 -28.19 -5.34
N ASP A 294 -5.02 -28.40 -4.36
CA ASP A 294 -6.46 -28.43 -4.61
C ASP A 294 -7.04 -27.05 -4.97
N ILE A 295 -6.36 -25.96 -4.56
CA ILE A 295 -6.88 -24.60 -4.75
C ILE A 295 -6.89 -24.13 -6.22
N ASP A 296 -5.99 -24.68 -7.05
CA ASP A 296 -5.80 -24.25 -8.44
C ASP A 296 -5.48 -25.42 -9.40
N SER A 297 -5.78 -26.67 -9.00
CA SER A 297 -5.49 -27.88 -9.78
C SER A 297 -6.10 -27.86 -11.19
N GLU A 298 -7.33 -27.38 -11.32
CA GLU A 298 -8.01 -27.30 -12.62
C GLU A 298 -7.34 -26.27 -13.53
N THR A 299 -7.02 -25.08 -13.00
CA THR A 299 -6.34 -24.02 -13.76
C THR A 299 -4.93 -24.45 -14.15
N TYR A 300 -4.20 -25.11 -13.24
CA TYR A 300 -2.88 -25.65 -13.54
C TYR A 300 -2.95 -26.72 -14.65
N ALA A 301 -3.88 -27.67 -14.55
CA ALA A 301 -4.05 -28.69 -15.59
C ALA A 301 -4.43 -28.08 -16.96
N ALA A 302 -5.28 -27.06 -16.96
CA ALA A 302 -5.68 -26.35 -18.17
C ALA A 302 -4.56 -25.52 -18.80
N SER A 303 -3.55 -25.09 -18.00
CA SER A 303 -2.45 -24.24 -18.47
C SER A 303 -1.56 -24.93 -19.51
N GLY A 304 -1.41 -26.24 -19.42
CA GLY A 304 -0.53 -27.01 -20.32
C GLY A 304 0.94 -26.57 -20.26
N SER A 305 1.38 -25.87 -19.18
CA SER A 305 2.68 -25.21 -19.09
C SER A 305 3.88 -26.16 -19.12
N GLY A 306 3.69 -27.42 -18.71
CA GLY A 306 4.78 -28.40 -18.56
C GLY A 306 5.74 -28.13 -17.38
N LEU A 307 5.54 -27.07 -16.62
CA LEU A 307 6.27 -26.76 -15.39
C LEU A 307 5.77 -27.62 -14.23
N SER A 308 6.57 -27.73 -13.16
CA SER A 308 6.02 -28.21 -11.89
C SER A 308 4.98 -27.24 -11.34
N LEU A 309 4.05 -27.71 -10.49
CA LEU A 309 3.05 -26.82 -9.87
C LEU A 309 3.71 -25.64 -9.16
N ALA A 310 4.79 -25.88 -8.41
CA ALA A 310 5.52 -24.83 -7.71
C ALA A 310 6.14 -23.81 -8.67
N ASP A 311 6.78 -24.26 -9.75
CA ASP A 311 7.38 -23.37 -10.73
C ASP A 311 6.32 -22.57 -11.52
N TRP A 312 5.18 -23.22 -11.81
CA TRP A 312 4.06 -22.56 -12.46
C TRP A 312 3.47 -21.47 -11.56
N ARG A 313 3.26 -21.73 -10.29
CA ARG A 313 2.79 -20.72 -9.32
C ARG A 313 3.78 -19.57 -9.19
N ARG A 314 5.09 -19.86 -9.04
CA ARG A 314 6.14 -18.82 -9.00
C ARG A 314 6.18 -17.97 -10.26
N SER A 315 6.00 -18.60 -11.42
CA SER A 315 5.93 -17.89 -12.70
C SER A 315 4.75 -16.91 -12.72
N ASN A 316 3.56 -17.36 -12.31
CA ASN A 316 2.35 -16.52 -12.31
C ASN A 316 2.48 -15.32 -11.36
N ILE A 317 3.03 -15.51 -10.16
CA ILE A 317 3.28 -14.40 -9.22
C ILE A 317 4.34 -13.45 -9.79
N THR A 318 5.43 -13.98 -10.36
CA THR A 318 6.50 -13.17 -10.95
C THR A 318 5.97 -12.34 -12.12
N ASP A 319 5.11 -12.92 -12.97
CA ASP A 319 4.47 -12.21 -14.07
C ASP A 319 3.51 -11.11 -13.56
N ALA A 320 2.76 -11.38 -12.49
CA ALA A 320 1.89 -10.38 -11.86
C ALA A 320 2.71 -9.22 -11.28
N VAL A 321 3.77 -9.51 -10.55
CA VAL A 321 4.70 -8.50 -9.98
C VAL A 321 5.33 -7.66 -11.08
N LYS A 322 5.79 -8.29 -12.17
CA LYS A 322 6.34 -7.58 -13.33
C LYS A 322 5.34 -6.62 -13.94
N GLN A 323 4.10 -7.08 -14.15
CA GLN A 323 3.04 -6.25 -14.74
C GLN A 323 2.65 -5.08 -13.80
N MET A 324 2.62 -5.30 -12.48
CA MET A 324 2.39 -4.22 -11.52
C MET A 324 3.51 -3.18 -11.57
N TYR A 325 4.78 -3.60 -11.59
CA TYR A 325 5.94 -2.72 -11.75
C TYR A 325 5.84 -1.87 -13.02
N ASP A 326 5.61 -2.52 -14.17
CA ASP A 326 5.49 -1.84 -15.45
C ASP A 326 4.32 -0.85 -15.48
N THR A 327 3.22 -1.20 -14.81
CA THR A 327 2.04 -0.34 -14.68
C THR A 327 2.35 0.92 -13.88
N VAL A 328 3.04 0.78 -12.74
CA VAL A 328 3.43 1.94 -11.91
C VAL A 328 4.27 2.92 -12.72
N HIS A 329 5.34 2.43 -13.36
CA HIS A 329 6.26 3.30 -14.11
C HIS A 329 5.69 3.84 -15.42
N SER A 330 4.69 3.15 -16.01
CA SER A 330 3.95 3.66 -17.17
C SER A 330 3.00 4.78 -16.79
N ALA A 331 2.32 4.65 -15.64
CA ALA A 331 1.39 5.66 -15.13
C ALA A 331 2.15 6.90 -14.61
N ASN A 332 3.18 6.69 -13.80
CA ASN A 332 4.06 7.75 -13.30
C ASN A 332 5.51 7.25 -13.19
N PRO A 333 6.42 7.68 -14.10
CA PRO A 333 7.81 7.25 -14.09
C PRO A 333 8.62 7.66 -12.82
N GLU A 334 8.11 8.62 -12.03
CA GLU A 334 8.74 9.07 -10.78
C GLU A 334 8.19 8.32 -9.55
N ALA A 335 7.05 7.63 -9.69
CA ALA A 335 6.51 6.81 -8.61
C ALA A 335 7.36 5.56 -8.43
N VAL A 336 7.45 5.08 -7.19
CA VAL A 336 8.20 3.88 -6.85
C VAL A 336 7.26 2.71 -6.54
N PHE A 337 7.72 1.50 -6.85
CA PHE A 337 7.01 0.26 -6.54
C PHE A 337 7.80 -0.55 -5.51
N GLY A 338 7.19 -0.80 -4.35
CA GLY A 338 7.78 -1.55 -3.25
C GLY A 338 7.07 -2.87 -2.98
N ILE A 339 7.84 -3.85 -2.51
CA ILE A 339 7.31 -5.15 -2.09
C ILE A 339 7.81 -5.42 -0.68
N SER A 340 6.91 -5.71 0.27
CA SER A 340 7.25 -6.16 1.63
C SER A 340 7.00 -7.66 1.75
N PRO A 341 7.94 -8.53 1.40
CA PRO A 341 7.79 -9.96 1.56
C PRO A 341 7.89 -10.36 3.03
N ALA A 342 7.49 -11.58 3.38
CA ALA A 342 7.76 -12.16 4.68
C ALA A 342 9.27 -12.16 4.97
N GLY A 343 9.63 -12.14 6.25
CA GLY A 343 11.03 -11.98 6.67
C GLY A 343 11.94 -13.17 6.36
N ASP A 344 11.38 -14.30 5.95
CA ASP A 344 12.09 -15.51 5.53
C ASP A 344 11.98 -15.68 4.00
N PRO A 345 13.05 -15.45 3.23
CA PRO A 345 13.03 -15.59 1.77
C PRO A 345 12.78 -17.03 1.27
N GLU A 346 13.17 -18.07 2.01
CA GLU A 346 12.90 -19.45 1.64
C GLU A 346 11.40 -19.74 1.78
N HIS A 347 10.79 -19.33 2.89
CA HIS A 347 9.34 -19.38 3.08
C HIS A 347 8.59 -18.64 1.97
N CYS A 348 9.05 -17.45 1.61
CA CYS A 348 8.47 -16.69 0.49
C CYS A 348 8.48 -17.49 -0.82
N CYS A 349 9.63 -18.10 -1.17
CA CYS A 349 9.78 -18.83 -2.42
C CYS A 349 9.01 -20.15 -2.44
N ASP A 350 9.04 -20.91 -1.34
CA ASP A 350 8.58 -22.29 -1.31
C ASP A 350 7.12 -22.46 -0.89
N GLU A 351 6.61 -21.56 -0.05
CA GLU A 351 5.24 -21.66 0.46
C GLU A 351 4.32 -20.60 -0.13
N MET A 352 4.83 -19.39 -0.38
CA MET A 352 4.04 -18.28 -0.96
C MET A 352 4.27 -18.13 -2.46
N TYR A 353 5.22 -18.88 -3.03
CA TYR A 353 5.61 -18.84 -4.45
C TYR A 353 6.07 -17.46 -4.95
N ALA A 354 6.61 -16.67 -4.02
CA ALA A 354 7.15 -15.33 -4.25
C ALA A 354 8.67 -15.42 -4.46
N ASP A 355 9.14 -15.30 -5.70
CA ASP A 355 10.56 -15.40 -6.05
C ASP A 355 11.32 -14.12 -5.71
N VAL A 356 11.44 -13.86 -4.40
CA VAL A 356 12.12 -12.66 -3.88
C VAL A 356 13.58 -12.59 -4.28
N TYR A 357 14.26 -13.73 -4.48
CA TYR A 357 15.64 -13.76 -4.96
C TYR A 357 15.76 -13.18 -6.36
N LYS A 358 14.86 -13.57 -7.26
CA LYS A 358 14.80 -13.02 -8.61
C LYS A 358 14.49 -11.53 -8.58
N TRP A 359 13.49 -11.12 -7.80
CA TRP A 359 13.06 -9.72 -7.76
C TRP A 359 14.12 -8.78 -7.18
N CYS A 360 14.99 -9.28 -6.28
CA CYS A 360 16.13 -8.53 -5.76
C CYS A 360 17.32 -8.51 -6.72
N SER A 361 17.55 -9.56 -7.51
CA SER A 361 18.71 -9.71 -8.37
C SER A 361 18.52 -9.13 -9.77
N GLU A 362 17.30 -9.04 -10.25
CA GLU A 362 16.95 -8.55 -11.57
C GLU A 362 16.22 -7.21 -11.50
N LYS A 363 16.48 -6.32 -12.46
CA LYS A 363 15.76 -5.04 -12.56
C LYS A 363 14.37 -5.22 -13.12
N GLY A 364 13.46 -4.35 -12.72
CA GLY A 364 12.12 -4.27 -13.30
C GLY A 364 11.06 -5.08 -12.55
N PHE A 365 11.31 -5.40 -11.28
CA PHE A 365 10.35 -6.05 -10.40
C PHE A 365 9.96 -5.19 -9.19
N CYS A 366 10.90 -4.45 -8.62
CA CYS A 366 10.65 -3.49 -7.55
C CYS A 366 11.76 -2.45 -7.50
N ASP A 367 11.47 -1.29 -6.89
CA ASP A 367 12.43 -0.21 -6.63
C ASP A 367 13.00 -0.31 -5.22
N TYR A 368 12.25 -0.88 -4.28
CA TYR A 368 12.68 -1.12 -2.92
C TYR A 368 11.97 -2.34 -2.32
N LEU A 369 12.60 -2.95 -1.34
CA LEU A 369 12.12 -4.17 -0.68
C LEU A 369 12.36 -4.06 0.82
N PRO A 370 11.40 -3.50 1.60
CA PRO A 370 11.50 -3.50 3.04
C PRO A 370 11.25 -4.91 3.56
N SER A 371 12.19 -5.44 4.36
CA SER A 371 12.02 -6.75 4.99
C SER A 371 11.23 -6.59 6.29
N ILE A 372 10.13 -7.32 6.43
CA ILE A 372 9.39 -7.42 7.69
C ILE A 372 10.11 -8.41 8.58
N VAL A 373 10.89 -7.93 9.53
CA VAL A 373 11.50 -8.77 10.57
C VAL A 373 10.55 -8.80 11.76
N LEU A 374 9.74 -9.83 11.86
CA LEU A 374 9.02 -10.12 13.10
C LEU A 374 10.05 -10.69 14.09
N ARG A 375 10.43 -9.91 15.11
CA ARG A 375 11.19 -10.46 16.24
C ARG A 375 10.23 -11.25 17.12
N PRO A 376 10.60 -12.49 17.50
CA PRO A 376 9.79 -13.30 18.40
C PRO A 376 9.62 -12.67 19.78
#